data_052d7cff99e8051dca2f66c547b1b367
#
_entry.id   052d7cff99e8051dca2f66c547b1b367
#
_cell.length_a   1.000
_cell.length_b   1.000
_cell.length_c   1.000
_cell.angle_alpha   90.00
_cell.angle_beta   90.00
_cell.angle_gamma   90.00
#
_symmetry.space_group_name_H-M   'P 1'
#
loop_
_entity.id
_entity.type
_entity.pdbx_description
1 polymer ?
#
loop_
_entity_poly.entity_id
_entity_poly.type
_entity_poly.pdbx_seq_one_letter_code
_entity_poly.pdbx_strand_id
1 'polypeptide(L)'
;GMEKGQVILQHPNGSNQKVPLERFAKEDRDYIAAREAKHAGAAKAVNEALGFPAFSDGHFTTRQAGEIAAAMQLPLESESPVGNSWRLYAAVRKSGYKLFGAVPYSVALYSNAEGMADSLSIVFANKGDYGSKAGFATEHFNHKDGPDEPTSLADAMQRDHDLIEKALTTALGEGEKQRFGDTGTRRTALRWDWNDHSFLLALVEGEYVSVQVVASSHADAGGRSGRISDADLRARLEASVRRKDNGDVWVSGIPMVDQGPKGYCVPATFERAMRHMGVEADMYLLAMVGESSAGGGTVVEWLIENLRSQVYRKGRRLRDIAAQDLRIRDLQRHVDAGIPLLWRMCSMPEYNEIADKNTGTRGGEGHAEWLASVRKDFAKRGKPAENHHLCMIIGYNEKTGEVAVSDSWGKRFELRWVPIELANWVNNGDLILIQP
;
A
#
# COMPACT_ATOMS: atom_id res chain seq x y z
N GLY A 1 -7.54 18.75 -24.52
CA GLY A 1 -6.87 17.53 -25.00
C GLY A 1 -7.43 17.08 -26.35
N MET A 2 -6.81 16.06 -26.94
CA MET A 2 -7.25 15.45 -28.21
C MET A 2 -7.68 14.00 -27.97
N GLU A 3 -8.79 13.59 -28.61
CA GLU A 3 -9.22 12.19 -28.61
C GLU A 3 -9.79 11.84 -30.00
N LYS A 4 -9.21 10.86 -30.66
CA LYS A 4 -9.66 10.35 -31.98
C LYS A 4 -9.90 11.49 -33.02
N GLY A 5 -8.99 12.48 -33.09
CA GLY A 5 -9.10 13.62 -33.99
C GLY A 5 -10.09 14.71 -33.58
N GLN A 6 -10.62 14.63 -32.35
CA GLN A 6 -11.50 15.66 -31.79
C GLN A 6 -10.80 16.40 -30.64
N VAL A 7 -10.97 17.69 -30.56
CA VAL A 7 -10.52 18.55 -29.46
C VAL A 7 -11.54 18.47 -28.34
N ILE A 8 -11.08 18.15 -27.12
CA ILE A 8 -11.90 18.19 -25.93
C ILE A 8 -11.77 19.57 -25.29
N LEU A 9 -12.86 20.34 -25.33
CA LEU A 9 -13.00 21.63 -24.66
C LEU A 9 -13.67 21.39 -23.31
N GLN A 10 -13.03 21.85 -22.24
CA GLN A 10 -13.63 21.84 -20.90
C GLN A 10 -14.31 23.19 -20.64
N HIS A 11 -15.59 23.17 -20.34
CA HIS A 11 -16.33 24.34 -19.94
C HIS A 11 -16.08 24.70 -18.46
N PRO A 12 -16.28 25.96 -18.06
CA PRO A 12 -16.11 26.38 -16.66
C PRO A 12 -17.00 25.61 -15.66
N ASN A 13 -18.09 25.00 -16.13
CA ASN A 13 -18.98 24.14 -15.34
C ASN A 13 -18.49 22.69 -15.22
N GLY A 14 -17.30 22.37 -15.72
CA GLY A 14 -16.69 21.03 -15.68
C GLY A 14 -17.17 20.09 -16.79
N SER A 15 -18.14 20.47 -17.64
CA SER A 15 -18.57 19.63 -18.76
C SER A 15 -17.56 19.64 -19.90
N ASN A 16 -17.40 18.50 -20.61
CA ASN A 16 -16.53 18.39 -21.76
C ASN A 16 -17.34 18.40 -23.06
N GLN A 17 -16.87 19.18 -24.04
CA GLN A 17 -17.40 19.20 -25.39
C GLN A 17 -16.35 18.67 -26.35
N LYS A 18 -16.69 17.69 -27.18
CA LYS A 18 -15.83 17.17 -28.26
C LYS A 18 -16.13 17.92 -29.55
N VAL A 19 -15.12 18.59 -30.14
CA VAL A 19 -15.23 19.34 -31.36
C VAL A 19 -14.22 18.80 -32.37
N PRO A 20 -14.63 18.44 -33.60
CA PRO A 20 -13.70 18.01 -34.64
C PRO A 20 -12.61 19.06 -34.88
N LEU A 21 -11.34 18.66 -34.99
CA LEU A 21 -10.19 19.55 -35.18
C LEU A 21 -10.34 20.46 -36.42
N GLU A 22 -10.99 19.93 -37.45
CA GLU A 22 -11.23 20.64 -38.73
C GLU A 22 -12.12 21.90 -38.60
N ARG A 23 -12.90 22.00 -37.49
CA ARG A 23 -13.77 23.14 -37.20
C ARG A 23 -13.04 24.34 -36.61
N PHE A 24 -11.76 24.18 -36.25
CA PHE A 24 -10.96 25.25 -35.70
C PHE A 24 -10.27 26.05 -36.82
N ALA A 25 -9.99 27.33 -36.57
CA ALA A 25 -9.20 28.16 -37.45
C ALA A 25 -7.79 27.56 -37.66
N LYS A 26 -7.10 27.94 -38.71
CA LYS A 26 -5.77 27.40 -39.01
C LYS A 26 -4.79 27.66 -37.87
N GLU A 27 -4.81 28.86 -37.32
CA GLU A 27 -3.95 29.28 -36.19
C GLU A 27 -4.17 28.40 -34.95
N ASP A 28 -5.43 28.10 -34.63
CA ASP A 28 -5.79 27.22 -33.52
C ASP A 28 -5.33 25.77 -33.76
N ARG A 29 -5.49 25.28 -35.01
CA ARG A 29 -5.00 23.95 -35.39
C ARG A 29 -3.49 23.86 -35.32
N ASP A 30 -2.77 24.89 -35.78
CA ASP A 30 -1.32 24.97 -35.69
C ASP A 30 -0.85 25.03 -34.23
N TYR A 31 -1.56 25.78 -33.38
CA TYR A 31 -1.31 25.81 -31.92
C TYR A 31 -1.55 24.45 -31.29
N ILE A 32 -2.68 23.80 -31.61
CA ILE A 32 -3.02 22.46 -31.07
C ILE A 32 -1.96 21.46 -31.54
N ALA A 33 -1.57 21.47 -32.83
CA ALA A 33 -0.54 20.58 -33.35
C ALA A 33 0.83 20.80 -32.68
N ALA A 34 1.24 22.04 -32.47
CA ALA A 34 2.48 22.37 -31.77
C ALA A 34 2.44 21.89 -30.29
N ARG A 35 1.29 22.07 -29.65
CA ARG A 35 1.07 21.57 -28.27
C ARG A 35 1.13 20.07 -28.21
N GLU A 36 0.45 19.34 -29.08
CA GLU A 36 0.47 17.88 -29.15
C GLU A 36 1.89 17.36 -29.45
N ALA A 37 2.63 18.00 -30.34
CA ALA A 37 4.02 17.65 -30.61
C ALA A 37 4.93 17.85 -29.38
N LYS A 38 4.72 18.93 -28.64
CA LYS A 38 5.42 19.18 -27.36
C LYS A 38 5.07 18.11 -26.32
N HIS A 39 3.80 17.74 -26.20
CA HIS A 39 3.36 16.69 -25.28
C HIS A 39 3.91 15.31 -25.68
N ALA A 40 3.92 14.97 -26.97
CA ALA A 40 4.50 13.72 -27.45
C ALA A 40 6.01 13.66 -27.19
N GLY A 41 6.74 14.77 -27.38
CA GLY A 41 8.15 14.90 -27.04
C GLY A 41 8.40 14.71 -25.54
N ALA A 42 7.56 15.30 -24.69
CA ALA A 42 7.63 15.13 -23.23
C ALA A 42 7.30 13.69 -22.82
N ALA A 43 6.31 13.04 -23.46
CA ALA A 43 5.97 11.63 -23.17
C ALA A 43 7.16 10.71 -23.43
N LYS A 44 7.87 10.91 -24.53
CA LYS A 44 9.09 10.16 -24.83
C LYS A 44 10.16 10.42 -23.76
N ALA A 45 10.43 11.68 -23.43
CA ALA A 45 11.45 12.05 -22.43
C ALA A 45 11.12 11.49 -21.04
N VAL A 46 9.84 11.55 -20.61
CA VAL A 46 9.41 11.01 -19.31
C VAL A 46 9.53 9.48 -19.29
N ASN A 47 9.13 8.77 -20.36
CA ASN A 47 9.27 7.33 -20.44
C ASN A 47 10.73 6.88 -20.48
N GLU A 48 11.60 7.64 -21.18
CA GLU A 48 13.05 7.41 -21.18
C GLU A 48 13.63 7.65 -19.76
N ALA A 49 13.24 8.72 -19.08
CA ALA A 49 13.65 8.99 -17.71
C ALA A 49 13.14 7.93 -16.75
N LEU A 50 11.88 7.51 -16.86
CA LEU A 50 11.31 6.44 -16.06
C LEU A 50 11.98 5.09 -16.34
N GLY A 51 12.44 4.82 -17.56
CA GLY A 51 12.99 3.55 -18.00
C GLY A 51 11.96 2.55 -18.53
N PHE A 52 10.67 2.94 -18.62
CA PHE A 52 9.57 2.11 -19.10
C PHE A 52 8.55 2.93 -19.89
N PRO A 53 7.87 2.37 -20.91
CA PRO A 53 6.83 3.05 -21.68
C PRO A 53 5.48 3.08 -20.93
N ALA A 54 5.49 3.52 -19.66
CA ALA A 54 4.32 3.51 -18.79
C ALA A 54 3.33 4.64 -19.09
N PHE A 55 3.82 5.78 -19.61
CA PHE A 55 3.02 6.96 -19.91
C PHE A 55 2.87 7.09 -21.45
N SER A 56 1.94 6.31 -22.03
CA SER A 56 1.54 6.54 -23.41
C SER A 56 0.63 7.79 -23.47
N ASP A 57 0.79 8.60 -24.50
CA ASP A 57 -0.03 9.81 -24.75
C ASP A 57 0.00 10.86 -23.62
N GLY A 58 0.92 10.72 -22.66
CA GLY A 58 1.08 11.65 -21.56
C GLY A 58 0.00 11.62 -20.49
N HIS A 59 -0.83 10.59 -20.45
CA HIS A 59 -1.89 10.44 -19.47
C HIS A 59 -1.58 9.34 -18.43
N PHE A 60 -2.06 9.53 -17.22
CA PHE A 60 -1.94 8.58 -16.13
C PHE A 60 -3.32 8.22 -15.55
N THR A 61 -4.06 9.20 -15.04
CA THR A 61 -5.31 8.97 -14.30
C THR A 61 -6.48 8.49 -15.17
N THR A 62 -6.39 8.66 -16.48
CA THR A 62 -7.39 8.21 -17.46
C THR A 62 -7.04 6.88 -18.10
N ARG A 63 -6.00 6.18 -17.59
CA ARG A 63 -5.56 4.88 -18.09
C ARG A 63 -5.93 3.75 -17.15
N GLN A 64 -6.13 2.57 -17.73
CA GLN A 64 -6.27 1.33 -16.94
C GLN A 64 -4.95 1.05 -16.23
N ALA A 65 -5.01 0.92 -14.89
CA ALA A 65 -3.81 0.67 -14.08
C ALA A 65 -3.11 -0.64 -14.46
N GLY A 66 -3.87 -1.67 -14.87
CA GLY A 66 -3.31 -2.94 -15.33
C GLY A 66 -2.40 -2.81 -16.55
N GLU A 67 -2.65 -1.85 -17.46
CA GLU A 67 -1.79 -1.59 -18.62
C GLU A 67 -0.46 -0.96 -18.19
N ILE A 68 -0.51 -0.01 -17.25
CA ILE A 68 0.68 0.61 -16.67
C ILE A 68 1.49 -0.42 -15.90
N ALA A 69 0.82 -1.25 -15.09
CA ALA A 69 1.46 -2.34 -14.35
C ALA A 69 2.18 -3.32 -15.28
N ALA A 70 1.54 -3.72 -16.39
CA ALA A 70 2.14 -4.60 -17.39
C ALA A 70 3.36 -3.95 -18.05
N ALA A 71 3.28 -2.68 -18.44
CA ALA A 71 4.39 -1.94 -19.03
C ALA A 71 5.59 -1.84 -18.06
N MET A 72 5.33 -1.62 -16.78
CA MET A 72 6.34 -1.56 -15.71
C MET A 72 6.70 -2.93 -15.13
N GLN A 73 6.06 -4.03 -15.59
CA GLN A 73 6.28 -5.40 -15.14
C GLN A 73 6.01 -5.60 -13.64
N LEU A 74 4.98 -4.93 -13.13
CA LEU A 74 4.55 -5.04 -11.74
C LEU A 74 3.59 -6.23 -11.58
N PRO A 75 3.86 -7.17 -10.67
CA PRO A 75 2.92 -8.26 -10.37
C PRO A 75 1.71 -7.73 -9.59
N LEU A 76 0.55 -8.34 -9.82
CA LEU A 76 -0.66 -8.08 -9.06
C LEU A 76 -0.44 -8.45 -7.58
N GLU A 77 -0.68 -7.51 -6.69
CA GLU A 77 -0.58 -7.67 -5.24
C GLU A 77 -1.96 -7.93 -4.61
N SER A 78 -2.95 -7.13 -5.01
CA SER A 78 -4.28 -7.15 -4.40
C SER A 78 -5.39 -6.85 -5.40
N GLU A 79 -6.52 -7.54 -5.24
CA GLU A 79 -7.80 -7.22 -5.85
C GLU A 79 -8.79 -6.91 -4.73
N SER A 80 -9.39 -5.73 -4.74
CA SER A 80 -10.32 -5.33 -3.70
C SER A 80 -11.41 -4.39 -4.23
N PRO A 81 -12.55 -4.25 -3.53
CA PRO A 81 -13.61 -3.31 -3.92
C PRO A 81 -13.19 -1.83 -3.91
N VAL A 82 -12.08 -1.51 -3.26
CA VAL A 82 -11.55 -0.13 -3.22
C VAL A 82 -10.55 0.16 -4.35
N GLY A 83 -10.24 -0.83 -5.16
CA GLY A 83 -9.26 -0.80 -6.25
C GLY A 83 -8.23 -1.90 -6.12
N ASN A 84 -7.49 -2.12 -7.19
CA ASN A 84 -6.43 -3.11 -7.27
C ASN A 84 -5.08 -2.46 -6.94
N SER A 85 -4.11 -3.27 -6.54
CA SER A 85 -2.72 -2.85 -6.42
C SER A 85 -1.76 -3.86 -7.05
N TRP A 86 -0.67 -3.33 -7.57
CA TRP A 86 0.48 -4.08 -8.10
C TRP A 86 1.71 -3.61 -7.36
N ARG A 87 2.56 -4.53 -6.88
CA ARG A 87 3.77 -4.17 -6.15
C ARG A 87 4.96 -5.03 -6.54
N LEU A 88 6.10 -4.39 -6.73
CA LEU A 88 7.38 -5.03 -6.98
C LEU A 88 8.41 -4.53 -5.96
N TYR A 89 9.07 -5.44 -5.29
CA TYR A 89 10.30 -5.19 -4.54
C TYR A 89 11.50 -5.40 -5.47
N ALA A 90 11.83 -4.36 -6.25
CA ALA A 90 12.73 -4.47 -7.39
C ALA A 90 14.16 -4.80 -6.98
N ALA A 91 14.70 -4.15 -5.96
CA ALA A 91 16.05 -4.40 -5.47
C ALA A 91 16.29 -5.87 -5.07
N VAL A 92 15.21 -6.55 -4.60
CA VAL A 92 15.27 -7.96 -4.16
C VAL A 92 15.05 -8.94 -5.29
N ARG A 93 14.12 -8.61 -6.20
CA ARG A 93 13.56 -9.60 -7.14
C ARG A 93 14.02 -9.42 -8.57
N LYS A 94 14.70 -8.32 -8.92
CA LYS A 94 14.95 -7.98 -10.31
C LYS A 94 16.24 -7.19 -10.53
N SER A 95 17.33 -7.91 -10.80
CA SER A 95 18.59 -7.28 -11.18
C SER A 95 18.43 -6.35 -12.39
N GLY A 96 19.01 -5.15 -12.32
CA GLY A 96 19.00 -4.16 -13.40
C GLY A 96 17.72 -3.35 -13.55
N TYR A 97 16.70 -3.53 -12.67
CA TYR A 97 15.50 -2.72 -12.68
C TYR A 97 15.81 -1.31 -12.12
N LYS A 98 15.69 -0.31 -12.96
CA LYS A 98 15.95 1.09 -12.60
C LYS A 98 14.79 1.98 -13.02
N LEU A 99 14.49 2.97 -12.19
CA LEU A 99 13.55 4.05 -12.48
C LEU A 99 14.27 5.37 -12.23
N PHE A 100 14.18 6.30 -13.16
CA PHE A 100 14.87 7.60 -13.08
C PHE A 100 16.39 7.47 -12.86
N GLY A 101 17.00 6.39 -13.34
CA GLY A 101 18.42 6.08 -13.13
C GLY A 101 18.78 5.43 -11.79
N ALA A 102 17.88 5.44 -10.80
CA ALA A 102 18.07 4.85 -9.48
C ALA A 102 17.41 3.46 -9.35
N VAL A 103 17.84 2.65 -8.40
CA VAL A 103 17.26 1.33 -8.11
C VAL A 103 16.16 1.48 -7.05
N PRO A 104 14.88 1.26 -7.40
CA PRO A 104 13.81 1.32 -6.41
C PRO A 104 13.78 0.07 -5.52
N TYR A 105 13.43 0.26 -4.26
CA TYR A 105 13.14 -0.85 -3.34
C TYR A 105 11.71 -1.33 -3.48
N SER A 106 10.74 -0.41 -3.52
CA SER A 106 9.33 -0.73 -3.69
C SER A 106 8.73 0.13 -4.79
N VAL A 107 8.02 -0.50 -5.70
CA VAL A 107 7.19 0.17 -6.71
C VAL A 107 5.77 -0.33 -6.52
N ALA A 108 4.85 0.55 -6.17
CA ALA A 108 3.45 0.21 -5.92
C ALA A 108 2.53 1.09 -6.78
N LEU A 109 1.74 0.47 -7.64
CA LEU A 109 0.69 1.11 -8.44
C LEU A 109 -0.66 0.76 -7.84
N TYR A 110 -1.51 1.75 -7.68
CA TYR A 110 -2.87 1.60 -7.17
C TYR A 110 -3.88 2.03 -8.24
N SER A 111 -5.00 1.34 -8.32
CA SER A 111 -6.17 1.79 -9.08
C SER A 111 -7.27 2.29 -8.15
N ASN A 112 -8.19 3.08 -8.72
CA ASN A 112 -9.50 3.30 -8.13
C ASN A 112 -10.41 2.07 -8.33
N ALA A 113 -11.67 2.15 -7.87
CA ALA A 113 -12.66 1.07 -7.98
C ALA A 113 -13.02 0.72 -9.43
N GLU A 114 -12.89 1.69 -10.35
CA GLU A 114 -13.15 1.52 -11.78
C GLU A 114 -11.94 0.93 -12.54
N GLY A 115 -10.83 0.65 -11.85
CA GLY A 115 -9.61 0.10 -12.42
C GLY A 115 -8.68 1.13 -13.08
N MET A 116 -9.03 2.42 -13.03
CA MET A 116 -8.18 3.49 -13.55
C MET A 116 -7.02 3.77 -12.60
N ALA A 117 -5.86 4.18 -13.13
CA ALA A 117 -4.71 4.50 -12.29
C ALA A 117 -5.03 5.68 -11.35
N ASP A 118 -4.78 5.47 -10.08
CA ASP A 118 -5.01 6.44 -9.01
C ASP A 118 -3.70 7.05 -8.51
N SER A 119 -2.74 6.20 -8.15
CA SER A 119 -1.43 6.65 -7.70
C SER A 119 -0.34 5.61 -7.98
N LEU A 120 0.89 6.10 -8.22
CA LEU A 120 2.10 5.29 -8.29
C LEU A 120 3.06 5.77 -7.21
N SER A 121 3.41 4.90 -6.28
CA SER A 121 4.35 5.14 -5.19
C SER A 121 5.64 4.36 -5.44
N ILE A 122 6.75 5.08 -5.56
CA ILE A 122 8.07 4.50 -5.79
C ILE A 122 8.95 4.91 -4.62
N VAL A 123 9.49 3.94 -3.90
CA VAL A 123 10.40 4.17 -2.78
C VAL A 123 11.78 3.64 -3.14
N PHE A 124 12.77 4.49 -2.98
CA PHE A 124 14.18 4.23 -3.23
C PHE A 124 14.93 3.95 -1.91
N ALA A 125 16.12 4.49 -1.74
CA ALA A 125 16.86 4.32 -0.49
C ALA A 125 15.99 4.69 0.72
N ASN A 126 15.87 3.78 1.69
CA ASN A 126 15.00 3.95 2.84
C ASN A 126 15.50 3.19 4.07
N LYS A 127 15.16 3.67 5.24
CA LYS A 127 15.57 3.12 6.53
C LYS A 127 15.17 1.65 6.73
N GLY A 128 13.97 1.28 6.28
CA GLY A 128 13.44 -0.07 6.49
C GLY A 128 14.22 -1.15 5.75
N ASP A 129 14.46 -0.96 4.47
CA ASP A 129 15.15 -1.95 3.64
C ASP A 129 16.67 -1.92 3.90
N TYR A 130 17.28 -0.75 4.07
CA TYR A 130 18.70 -0.61 4.38
C TYR A 130 19.08 -1.12 5.78
N GLY A 131 18.17 -1.05 6.73
CA GLY A 131 18.38 -1.56 8.10
C GLY A 131 17.99 -3.03 8.28
N SER A 132 17.44 -3.69 7.27
CA SER A 132 16.91 -5.06 7.38
C SER A 132 18.00 -6.10 7.53
N LYS A 133 17.85 -7.00 8.54
CA LYS A 133 18.71 -8.18 8.71
C LYS A 133 18.48 -9.25 7.63
N ALA A 134 17.48 -9.10 6.80
CA ALA A 134 17.12 -10.06 5.75
C ALA A 134 17.98 -9.94 4.48
N GLY A 135 19.19 -9.39 4.56
CA GLY A 135 20.19 -9.46 3.51
C GLY A 135 20.51 -8.14 2.81
N PHE A 136 19.90 -7.01 3.21
CA PHE A 136 20.14 -5.74 2.53
C PHE A 136 21.11 -4.82 3.24
N ALA A 137 21.07 -4.75 4.59
CA ALA A 137 21.81 -3.76 5.36
C ALA A 137 23.33 -3.83 5.22
N THR A 138 23.88 -5.03 5.14
CA THR A 138 25.34 -5.23 5.02
C THR A 138 25.82 -5.26 3.58
N GLU A 139 24.98 -5.72 2.65
CA GLU A 139 25.32 -5.84 1.23
C GLU A 139 25.33 -4.48 0.55
N HIS A 140 24.46 -3.53 0.96
CA HIS A 140 24.40 -2.19 0.37
C HIS A 140 25.68 -1.40 0.50
N PHE A 141 26.46 -1.61 1.59
CA PHE A 141 27.66 -0.85 1.89
C PHE A 141 28.94 -1.67 1.72
N ASN A 142 28.84 -2.95 1.38
CA ASN A 142 29.99 -3.83 1.23
C ASN A 142 30.52 -3.92 -0.21
N HIS A 143 29.79 -3.43 -1.19
CA HIS A 143 30.25 -3.37 -2.58
C HIS A 143 31.22 -2.20 -2.75
N LYS A 144 32.49 -2.48 -2.69
CA LYS A 144 33.57 -1.52 -2.99
C LYS A 144 33.82 -1.39 -4.49
N ASP A 145 32.78 -1.17 -5.27
CA ASP A 145 32.88 -1.20 -6.74
C ASP A 145 33.28 0.18 -7.34
N GLY A 146 33.48 1.22 -6.51
CA GLY A 146 33.96 2.51 -6.97
C GLY A 146 34.00 3.58 -5.88
N PRO A 147 34.70 4.70 -6.15
CA PRO A 147 34.80 5.81 -5.21
C PRO A 147 33.48 6.58 -4.98
N ASP A 148 32.49 6.36 -5.84
CA ASP A 148 31.19 7.07 -5.81
C ASP A 148 30.06 6.21 -5.18
N GLU A 149 30.38 5.01 -4.65
CA GLU A 149 29.39 4.17 -3.98
C GLU A 149 29.05 4.74 -2.59
N PRO A 150 27.73 4.79 -2.22
CA PRO A 150 27.31 5.33 -0.95
C PRO A 150 27.81 4.47 0.22
N THR A 151 28.32 5.14 1.25
CA THR A 151 28.86 4.49 2.46
C THR A 151 27.87 4.54 3.63
N SER A 152 26.78 5.27 3.47
CA SER A 152 25.72 5.41 4.47
C SER A 152 24.34 5.49 3.82
N LEU A 153 23.29 5.32 4.64
CA LEU A 153 21.92 5.56 4.20
C LEU A 153 21.71 6.98 3.70
N ALA A 154 22.29 7.96 4.38
CA ALA A 154 22.19 9.37 3.99
C ALA A 154 22.80 9.62 2.60
N ASP A 155 23.99 9.06 2.33
CA ASP A 155 24.66 9.18 1.03
C ASP A 155 23.82 8.49 -0.07
N ALA A 156 23.28 7.31 0.22
CA ALA A 156 22.42 6.59 -0.71
C ALA A 156 21.13 7.37 -1.03
N MET A 157 20.52 7.97 -0.01
CA MET A 157 19.32 8.79 -0.18
C MET A 157 19.61 10.04 -1.00
N GLN A 158 20.73 10.73 -0.73
CA GLN A 158 21.11 11.92 -1.49
C GLN A 158 21.40 11.57 -2.95
N ARG A 159 22.17 10.51 -3.20
CA ARG A 159 22.46 10.00 -4.56
C ARG A 159 21.16 9.71 -5.34
N ASP A 160 20.26 8.96 -4.74
CA ASP A 160 19.00 8.59 -5.40
C ASP A 160 18.14 9.83 -5.68
N HIS A 161 18.06 10.77 -4.72
CA HIS A 161 17.36 12.03 -4.92
C HIS A 161 17.92 12.82 -6.10
N ASP A 162 19.25 13.02 -6.15
CA ASP A 162 19.90 13.82 -7.18
C ASP A 162 19.75 13.19 -8.60
N LEU A 163 19.82 11.85 -8.70
CA LEU A 163 19.58 11.14 -9.94
C LEU A 163 18.17 11.37 -10.45
N ILE A 164 17.17 11.25 -9.55
CA ILE A 164 15.76 11.40 -9.90
C ILE A 164 15.42 12.84 -10.25
N GLU A 165 15.88 13.81 -9.46
CA GLU A 165 15.70 15.23 -9.71
C GLU A 165 16.28 15.61 -11.07
N LYS A 166 17.51 15.19 -11.37
CA LYS A 166 18.14 15.42 -12.67
C LYS A 166 17.34 14.82 -13.82
N ALA A 167 16.83 13.60 -13.67
CA ALA A 167 16.06 12.91 -14.70
C ALA A 167 14.73 13.65 -14.98
N LEU A 168 13.98 14.02 -13.93
CA LEU A 168 12.72 14.75 -14.06
C LEU A 168 12.92 16.17 -14.58
N THR A 169 13.94 16.89 -14.09
CA THR A 169 14.29 18.24 -14.59
C THR A 169 14.69 18.21 -16.06
N THR A 170 15.42 17.20 -16.49
CA THR A 170 15.79 17.04 -17.91
C THR A 170 14.56 16.80 -18.79
N ALA A 171 13.58 16.03 -18.29
CA ALA A 171 12.39 15.69 -19.06
C ALA A 171 11.31 16.79 -19.06
N LEU A 172 11.14 17.50 -17.94
CA LEU A 172 9.99 18.37 -17.68
C LEU A 172 10.34 19.82 -17.34
N GLY A 173 11.63 20.15 -17.16
CA GLY A 173 12.09 21.46 -16.67
C GLY A 173 12.22 21.49 -15.15
N GLU A 174 12.44 22.66 -14.58
CA GLU A 174 12.64 22.85 -13.13
C GLU A 174 11.39 22.47 -12.32
N GLY A 175 11.61 21.75 -11.22
CA GLY A 175 10.55 21.38 -10.29
C GLY A 175 10.28 22.49 -9.27
N GLU A 176 9.04 22.59 -8.81
CA GLU A 176 8.61 23.56 -7.81
C GLU A 176 8.51 22.92 -6.42
N LYS A 177 8.94 23.62 -5.38
CA LYS A 177 8.81 23.15 -3.99
C LYS A 177 7.36 23.23 -3.53
N GLN A 178 6.80 22.13 -3.04
CA GLN A 178 5.46 22.05 -2.51
C GLN A 178 5.44 21.28 -1.18
N ARG A 179 4.55 21.68 -0.26
CA ARG A 179 4.20 20.85 0.91
C ARG A 179 3.09 19.89 0.54
N PHE A 180 3.34 18.61 0.71
CA PHE A 180 2.43 17.52 0.32
C PHE A 180 2.23 16.53 1.46
N GLY A 181 1.01 16.02 1.61
CA GLY A 181 0.59 15.07 2.62
C GLY A 181 -0.40 15.66 3.62
N ASP A 182 -1.13 14.78 4.28
CA ASP A 182 -2.07 15.14 5.36
C ASP A 182 -1.30 15.43 6.68
N THR A 183 -1.98 15.89 7.71
CA THR A 183 -1.37 16.16 9.02
C THR A 183 -0.72 14.88 9.57
N GLY A 184 0.52 15.02 10.04
CA GLY A 184 1.35 13.89 10.49
C GLY A 184 2.19 13.24 9.38
N THR A 185 1.75 13.34 8.11
CA THR A 185 2.49 12.79 6.95
C THR A 185 3.01 13.88 6.02
N ARG A 186 2.86 15.16 6.42
CA ARG A 186 3.22 16.31 5.58
C ARG A 186 4.74 16.45 5.43
N ARG A 187 5.19 16.52 4.18
CA ARG A 187 6.59 16.66 3.79
C ARG A 187 6.76 17.70 2.69
N THR A 188 7.97 18.15 2.48
CA THR A 188 8.33 18.96 1.31
C THR A 188 8.67 18.01 0.16
N ALA A 189 8.15 18.29 -1.02
CA ALA A 189 8.45 17.59 -2.26
C ALA A 189 8.80 18.60 -3.36
N LEU A 190 9.59 18.18 -4.34
CA LEU A 190 9.71 18.83 -5.62
C LEU A 190 8.59 18.30 -6.51
N ARG A 191 7.87 19.22 -7.18
CA ARG A 191 6.74 18.90 -8.01
C ARG A 191 7.01 19.27 -9.47
N TRP A 192 6.69 18.33 -10.37
CA TRP A 192 6.61 18.56 -11.81
C TRP A 192 5.22 18.19 -12.29
N ASP A 193 4.56 19.10 -12.97
CA ASP A 193 3.25 18.87 -13.57
C ASP A 193 3.38 18.46 -15.03
N TRP A 194 2.64 17.44 -15.40
CA TRP A 194 2.55 17.02 -16.78
C TRP A 194 1.16 16.45 -17.10
N ASN A 195 0.43 17.15 -17.96
CA ASN A 195 -0.96 16.86 -18.31
C ASN A 195 -1.90 16.77 -17.09
N ASP A 196 -2.45 15.57 -16.81
CA ASP A 196 -3.43 15.34 -15.76
C ASP A 196 -2.80 14.90 -14.43
N HIS A 197 -1.47 14.80 -14.36
CA HIS A 197 -0.79 14.27 -13.19
C HIS A 197 0.48 15.04 -12.82
N SER A 198 0.94 14.82 -11.60
CA SER A 198 2.12 15.43 -11.03
C SER A 198 3.08 14.38 -10.52
N PHE A 199 4.38 14.59 -10.74
CA PHE A 199 5.47 13.86 -10.09
C PHE A 199 5.89 14.63 -8.85
N LEU A 200 6.00 13.92 -7.74
CA LEU A 200 6.33 14.48 -6.43
C LEU A 200 7.54 13.74 -5.87
N LEU A 201 8.72 14.33 -5.97
CA LEU A 201 9.96 13.78 -5.39
C LEU A 201 10.14 14.31 -3.96
N ALA A 202 10.25 13.42 -3.00
CA ALA A 202 10.50 13.75 -1.62
C ALA A 202 11.74 13.01 -1.08
N LEU A 203 12.62 13.76 -0.41
CA LEU A 203 13.65 13.25 0.47
C LEU A 203 13.23 13.57 1.90
N VAL A 204 12.96 12.56 2.70
CA VAL A 204 12.64 12.69 4.12
C VAL A 204 13.86 12.17 4.89
N GLU A 205 14.60 13.08 5.49
CA GLU A 205 15.88 12.81 6.13
C GLU A 205 15.78 11.63 7.12
N GLY A 206 16.70 10.68 6.97
CA GLY A 206 16.77 9.48 7.80
C GLY A 206 15.64 8.47 7.59
N GLU A 207 14.67 8.74 6.70
CA GLU A 207 13.50 7.88 6.47
C GLU A 207 13.51 7.23 5.08
N TYR A 208 13.32 8.02 4.02
CA TYR A 208 13.26 7.49 2.66
C TYR A 208 13.39 8.58 1.58
N VAL A 209 13.71 8.14 0.35
CA VAL A 209 13.49 8.89 -0.89
C VAL A 209 12.34 8.27 -1.64
N SER A 210 11.39 9.07 -2.10
CA SER A 210 10.24 8.58 -2.85
C SER A 210 9.85 9.49 -4.01
N VAL A 211 9.29 8.87 -5.07
CA VAL A 211 8.51 9.56 -6.10
C VAL A 211 7.08 9.09 -6.02
N GLN A 212 6.15 10.03 -5.93
CA GLN A 212 4.73 9.74 -6.11
C GLN A 212 4.23 10.36 -7.40
N VAL A 213 3.43 9.60 -8.17
CA VAL A 213 2.69 10.12 -9.32
C VAL A 213 1.22 10.08 -8.93
N VAL A 214 0.57 11.24 -8.98
CA VAL A 214 -0.83 11.40 -8.57
C VAL A 214 -1.53 12.37 -9.54
N ALA A 215 -2.87 12.40 -9.51
CA ALA A 215 -3.62 13.41 -10.24
C ALA A 215 -3.15 14.83 -9.86
N SER A 216 -3.02 15.74 -10.83
CA SER A 216 -2.63 17.13 -10.56
C SER A 216 -3.61 17.80 -9.58
N SER A 217 -4.91 17.50 -9.67
CA SER A 217 -5.91 17.99 -8.71
C SER A 217 -5.67 17.51 -7.28
N HIS A 218 -5.14 16.29 -7.08
CA HIS A 218 -4.75 15.79 -5.76
C HIS A 218 -3.49 16.50 -5.25
N ALA A 219 -2.52 16.75 -6.15
CA ALA A 219 -1.33 17.54 -5.83
C ALA A 219 -1.72 18.99 -5.46
N ASP A 220 -2.65 19.64 -6.19
CA ASP A 220 -3.17 20.97 -5.90
C ASP A 220 -3.87 21.03 -4.53
N ALA A 221 -4.56 19.95 -4.14
CA ALA A 221 -5.13 19.80 -2.80
C ALA A 221 -4.08 19.55 -1.72
N GLY A 222 -2.78 19.50 -2.08
CA GLY A 222 -1.66 19.22 -1.16
C GLY A 222 -1.69 17.82 -0.59
N GLY A 223 -2.21 16.83 -1.33
CA GLY A 223 -2.31 15.43 -0.89
C GLY A 223 -3.44 15.17 0.12
N ARG A 224 -4.44 16.04 0.14
CA ARG A 224 -5.62 15.86 0.99
C ARG A 224 -6.72 15.17 0.20
N SER A 225 -7.09 13.97 0.62
CA SER A 225 -8.23 13.23 0.05
C SER A 225 -9.56 13.63 0.69
N GLY A 226 -10.64 13.35 -0.02
CA GLY A 226 -11.98 13.46 0.51
C GLY A 226 -12.28 12.44 1.62
N ARG A 227 -13.43 12.59 2.26
CA ARG A 227 -13.99 11.60 3.19
C ARG A 227 -15.07 10.81 2.45
N ILE A 228 -15.03 9.49 2.52
CA ILE A 228 -16.16 8.65 2.13
C ILE A 228 -17.30 8.83 3.13
N SER A 229 -18.55 8.90 2.67
CA SER A 229 -19.70 9.05 3.54
C SER A 229 -19.85 7.83 4.47
N ASP A 230 -20.44 8.04 5.66
CA ASP A 230 -20.66 6.94 6.61
C ASP A 230 -21.66 5.90 6.06
N ALA A 231 -22.62 6.34 5.22
CA ALA A 231 -23.57 5.45 4.57
C ALA A 231 -22.88 4.54 3.54
N ASP A 232 -22.06 5.12 2.65
CA ASP A 232 -21.32 4.37 1.63
C ASP A 232 -20.31 3.40 2.27
N LEU A 233 -19.64 3.86 3.35
CA LEU A 233 -18.73 2.97 4.07
C LEU A 233 -19.48 1.78 4.69
N ARG A 234 -20.61 2.02 5.39
CA ARG A 234 -21.38 0.93 5.98
C ARG A 234 -21.86 -0.06 4.93
N ALA A 235 -22.41 0.41 3.82
CA ALA A 235 -22.84 -0.44 2.71
C ALA A 235 -21.68 -1.30 2.19
N ARG A 236 -20.49 -0.72 2.03
CA ARG A 236 -19.28 -1.44 1.60
C ARG A 236 -18.82 -2.47 2.63
N LEU A 237 -18.81 -2.12 3.92
CA LEU A 237 -18.43 -3.03 4.99
C LEU A 237 -19.41 -4.22 5.09
N GLU A 238 -20.70 -3.97 5.05
CA GLU A 238 -21.75 -5.02 5.02
C GLU A 238 -21.56 -5.95 3.81
N ALA A 239 -21.32 -5.38 2.62
CA ALA A 239 -21.08 -6.15 1.40
C ALA A 239 -19.77 -6.96 1.44
N SER A 240 -18.82 -6.63 2.32
CA SER A 240 -17.56 -7.34 2.47
C SER A 240 -17.69 -8.65 3.28
N VAL A 241 -18.74 -8.80 4.09
CA VAL A 241 -18.93 -9.98 4.94
C VAL A 241 -19.36 -11.18 4.12
N ARG A 242 -18.61 -12.27 4.21
CA ARG A 242 -18.91 -13.56 3.58
C ARG A 242 -19.36 -14.56 4.63
N ARG A 243 -20.35 -15.37 4.27
CA ARG A 243 -20.90 -16.45 5.11
C ARG A 243 -21.02 -17.72 4.28
N LYS A 244 -20.66 -18.86 4.87
CA LYS A 244 -20.83 -20.19 4.27
C LYS A 244 -21.72 -21.08 5.15
N ASP A 245 -22.33 -22.07 4.55
CA ASP A 245 -23.22 -23.04 5.25
C ASP A 245 -22.49 -23.85 6.32
N ASN A 246 -21.18 -24.05 6.18
CA ASN A 246 -20.35 -24.72 7.17
C ASN A 246 -20.13 -23.88 8.45
N GLY A 247 -20.59 -22.62 8.47
CA GLY A 247 -20.47 -21.69 9.61
C GLY A 247 -19.30 -20.72 9.52
N ASP A 248 -18.54 -20.74 8.44
CA ASP A 248 -17.47 -19.75 8.23
C ASP A 248 -18.09 -18.38 7.97
N VAL A 249 -17.61 -17.38 8.73
CA VAL A 249 -17.92 -15.95 8.55
C VAL A 249 -16.61 -15.17 8.50
N TRP A 250 -16.42 -14.36 7.45
CA TRP A 250 -15.20 -13.55 7.37
C TRP A 250 -15.40 -12.27 6.55
N VAL A 251 -14.55 -11.27 6.80
CA VAL A 251 -14.46 -10.04 6.02
C VAL A 251 -13.55 -10.31 4.81
N SER A 252 -14.07 -10.13 3.62
CA SER A 252 -13.35 -10.27 2.35
C SER A 252 -13.02 -8.91 1.73
N GLY A 253 -12.13 -8.91 0.74
CA GLY A 253 -11.83 -7.70 -0.03
C GLY A 253 -11.04 -6.64 0.77
N ILE A 254 -10.39 -7.04 1.87
CA ILE A 254 -9.42 -6.19 2.55
C ILE A 254 -8.19 -6.10 1.64
N PRO A 255 -7.72 -4.89 1.27
CA PRO A 255 -6.55 -4.77 0.42
C PRO A 255 -5.35 -5.53 0.99
N MET A 256 -4.65 -6.30 0.17
CA MET A 256 -3.36 -6.86 0.53
C MET A 256 -2.28 -5.78 0.39
N VAL A 257 -1.35 -5.77 1.34
CA VAL A 257 -0.09 -5.05 1.27
C VAL A 257 0.98 -6.00 1.76
N ASP A 258 1.84 -6.44 0.85
CA ASP A 258 3.00 -7.26 1.21
C ASP A 258 4.04 -6.34 1.87
N GLN A 259 4.40 -6.63 3.10
CA GLN A 259 5.39 -5.84 3.85
C GLN A 259 6.82 -5.96 3.30
N GLY A 260 7.07 -6.95 2.44
CA GLY A 260 8.40 -7.28 1.93
C GLY A 260 9.33 -7.87 3.01
N PRO A 261 10.64 -7.93 2.75
CA PRO A 261 11.60 -8.61 3.61
C PRO A 261 12.02 -7.82 4.86
N LYS A 262 11.27 -6.84 5.27
CA LYS A 262 11.55 -5.96 6.43
C LYS A 262 10.49 -6.10 7.52
N GLY A 263 10.79 -5.61 8.72
CA GLY A 263 9.89 -5.66 9.89
C GLY A 263 8.73 -4.66 9.85
N TYR A 264 8.09 -4.45 8.68
CA TYR A 264 7.00 -3.50 8.49
C TYR A 264 5.60 -4.13 8.67
N CYS A 265 5.47 -5.16 9.52
CA CYS A 265 4.17 -5.77 9.80
C CYS A 265 3.14 -4.76 10.33
N VAL A 266 3.56 -3.85 11.23
CA VAL A 266 2.67 -2.83 11.79
C VAL A 266 2.24 -1.82 10.71
N PRO A 267 3.13 -1.10 10.01
CA PRO A 267 2.75 -0.18 8.95
C PRO A 267 1.89 -0.82 7.85
N ALA A 268 2.27 -2.03 7.38
CA ALA A 268 1.53 -2.73 6.32
C ALA A 268 0.12 -3.14 6.77
N THR A 269 -0.02 -3.66 7.99
CA THR A 269 -1.33 -4.04 8.53
C THR A 269 -2.22 -2.81 8.73
N PHE A 270 -1.67 -1.69 9.22
CA PHE A 270 -2.41 -0.43 9.32
C PHE A 270 -2.81 0.12 7.95
N GLU A 271 -1.95 0.11 6.93
CA GLU A 271 -2.31 0.51 5.57
C GLU A 271 -3.51 -0.29 5.06
N ARG A 272 -3.48 -1.62 5.20
CA ARG A 272 -4.58 -2.51 4.79
C ARG A 272 -5.90 -2.15 5.47
N ALA A 273 -5.87 -2.01 6.80
CA ALA A 273 -7.06 -1.67 7.58
C ALA A 273 -7.57 -0.26 7.27
N MET A 274 -6.69 0.74 7.16
CA MET A 274 -7.05 2.12 6.84
C MET A 274 -7.71 2.21 5.45
N ARG A 275 -7.12 1.58 4.43
CA ARG A 275 -7.69 1.56 3.07
C ARG A 275 -9.04 0.85 3.04
N HIS A 276 -9.20 -0.26 3.76
CA HIS A 276 -10.48 -0.93 3.94
C HIS A 276 -11.54 0.01 4.57
N MET A 277 -11.13 0.86 5.51
CA MET A 277 -11.99 1.84 6.19
C MET A 277 -12.13 3.17 5.42
N GLY A 278 -11.63 3.26 4.18
CA GLY A 278 -11.72 4.46 3.33
C GLY A 278 -10.82 5.59 3.77
N VAL A 279 -9.70 5.27 4.37
CA VAL A 279 -8.64 6.21 4.74
C VAL A 279 -7.40 5.88 3.92
N GLU A 280 -6.91 6.82 3.12
CA GLU A 280 -5.66 6.66 2.39
C GLU A 280 -4.48 6.43 3.33
N ALA A 281 -3.62 5.50 2.97
CA ALA A 281 -2.44 5.17 3.73
C ALA A 281 -1.37 4.56 2.81
N ASP A 282 -0.12 4.70 3.21
CA ASP A 282 1.06 4.08 2.60
C ASP A 282 1.99 3.60 3.72
N MET A 283 2.50 2.37 3.64
CA MET A 283 3.24 1.78 4.75
C MET A 283 4.57 2.49 5.06
N TYR A 284 5.21 3.12 4.08
CA TYR A 284 6.45 3.87 4.34
C TYR A 284 6.17 5.18 5.07
N LEU A 285 5.06 5.86 4.72
CA LEU A 285 4.57 7.01 5.48
C LEU A 285 4.17 6.61 6.91
N LEU A 286 3.48 5.48 7.06
CA LEU A 286 3.10 4.96 8.37
C LEU A 286 4.32 4.54 9.19
N ALA A 287 5.36 3.97 8.56
CA ALA A 287 6.62 3.64 9.22
C ALA A 287 7.33 4.90 9.76
N MET A 288 7.33 5.98 8.97
CA MET A 288 7.85 7.28 9.41
C MET A 288 7.04 7.84 10.59
N VAL A 289 5.70 7.87 10.46
CA VAL A 289 4.79 8.39 11.51
C VAL A 289 4.88 7.59 12.81
N GLY A 290 5.10 6.28 12.71
CA GLY A 290 5.28 5.37 13.84
C GLY A 290 6.72 5.27 14.34
N GLU A 291 7.63 6.10 13.81
CA GLU A 291 9.05 6.10 14.18
C GLU A 291 9.67 4.69 14.13
N SER A 292 9.33 3.92 13.07
CA SER A 292 9.84 2.57 12.91
C SER A 292 11.36 2.55 12.94
N SER A 293 11.94 1.57 13.64
CA SER A 293 13.40 1.42 13.71
C SER A 293 13.98 0.98 12.36
N ALA A 294 15.29 1.19 12.19
CA ALA A 294 16.01 0.70 11.03
C ALA A 294 15.88 -0.84 10.94
N GLY A 295 15.47 -1.34 9.78
CA GLY A 295 15.21 -2.77 9.60
C GLY A 295 13.85 -3.26 10.08
N GLY A 296 13.03 -2.39 10.62
CA GLY A 296 11.68 -2.68 11.07
C GLY A 296 11.51 -2.65 12.58
N GLY A 297 10.30 -2.93 13.03
CA GLY A 297 9.87 -2.75 14.41
C GLY A 297 9.27 -1.35 14.62
N THR A 298 7.98 -1.33 14.89
CA THR A 298 7.20 -0.11 15.13
C THR A 298 6.53 -0.23 16.48
N VAL A 299 6.65 0.81 17.31
CA VAL A 299 5.89 0.91 18.56
C VAL A 299 4.45 1.27 18.18
N VAL A 300 3.56 0.32 18.36
CA VAL A 300 2.16 0.44 17.89
C VAL A 300 1.44 1.60 18.58
N GLU A 301 1.71 1.85 19.84
CA GLU A 301 1.12 2.94 20.62
C GLU A 301 1.47 4.32 20.02
N TRP A 302 2.70 4.52 19.62
CA TRP A 302 3.14 5.77 18.97
C TRP A 302 2.46 5.97 17.62
N LEU A 303 2.37 4.90 16.84
CA LEU A 303 1.66 4.97 15.56
C LEU A 303 0.18 5.32 15.77
N ILE A 304 -0.51 4.69 16.72
CA ILE A 304 -1.92 4.99 17.03
C ILE A 304 -2.08 6.44 17.46
N GLU A 305 -1.23 6.94 18.37
CA GLU A 305 -1.31 8.32 18.85
C GLU A 305 -1.14 9.32 17.71
N ASN A 306 -0.13 9.14 16.88
CA ASN A 306 0.16 10.02 15.74
C ASN A 306 -0.90 9.95 14.63
N LEU A 307 -1.56 8.80 14.44
CA LEU A 307 -2.63 8.62 13.44
C LEU A 307 -4.01 9.06 13.92
N ARG A 308 -4.25 9.15 15.21
CA ARG A 308 -5.58 9.40 15.79
C ARG A 308 -6.27 10.61 15.18
N SER A 309 -5.55 11.73 15.03
CA SER A 309 -6.06 12.96 14.42
C SER A 309 -6.39 12.78 12.92
N GLN A 310 -5.55 12.10 12.16
CA GLN A 310 -5.78 11.84 10.73
C GLN A 310 -7.01 10.96 10.53
N VAL A 311 -7.10 9.86 11.25
CA VAL A 311 -8.21 8.91 11.20
C VAL A 311 -9.52 9.57 11.62
N TYR A 312 -9.48 10.41 12.67
CA TYR A 312 -10.66 11.15 13.14
C TYR A 312 -11.20 12.15 12.11
N ARG A 313 -10.33 12.87 11.40
CA ARG A 313 -10.74 13.80 10.34
C ARG A 313 -11.41 13.10 9.16
N LYS A 314 -11.09 11.84 8.94
CA LYS A 314 -11.79 11.00 7.95
C LYS A 314 -13.08 10.39 8.50
N GLY A 315 -13.50 10.81 9.72
CA GLY A 315 -14.72 10.34 10.39
C GLY A 315 -14.59 8.92 10.91
N ARG A 316 -13.37 8.47 11.25
CA ARG A 316 -13.10 7.15 11.82
C ARG A 316 -12.49 7.28 13.19
N ARG A 317 -12.52 6.22 13.98
CA ARG A 317 -11.98 6.19 15.34
C ARG A 317 -11.05 4.99 15.52
N LEU A 318 -9.87 5.26 16.08
CA LEU A 318 -8.96 4.23 16.56
C LEU A 318 -9.31 3.86 17.99
N ARG A 319 -9.44 2.58 18.28
CA ARG A 319 -9.73 2.04 19.63
C ARG A 319 -8.83 0.85 19.92
N ASP A 320 -8.23 0.84 21.08
CA ASP A 320 -7.60 -0.32 21.67
C ASP A 320 -8.61 -1.09 22.53
N ILE A 321 -8.57 -2.42 22.45
CA ILE A 321 -9.41 -3.32 23.22
C ILE A 321 -8.52 -4.34 23.89
N ALA A 322 -8.51 -4.38 25.22
CA ALA A 322 -7.86 -5.45 25.95
C ALA A 322 -8.56 -6.79 25.66
N ALA A 323 -7.80 -7.79 25.26
CA ALA A 323 -8.26 -9.11 24.88
C ALA A 323 -7.27 -10.17 25.35
N GLN A 324 -7.13 -10.31 26.69
CA GLN A 324 -6.20 -11.28 27.29
C GLN A 324 -6.48 -12.70 26.81
N ASP A 325 -7.75 -13.05 26.64
CA ASP A 325 -8.23 -14.24 25.98
C ASP A 325 -9.14 -13.88 24.82
N LEU A 326 -8.83 -14.39 23.63
CA LEU A 326 -9.70 -14.28 22.47
C LEU A 326 -10.91 -15.21 22.66
N ARG A 327 -12.09 -14.65 22.48
CA ARG A 327 -13.35 -15.41 22.50
C ARG A 327 -14.13 -15.07 21.25
N ILE A 328 -14.59 -16.08 20.52
CA ILE A 328 -15.30 -15.90 19.25
C ILE A 328 -16.45 -14.91 19.38
N ARG A 329 -17.28 -15.01 20.43
CA ARG A 329 -18.41 -14.11 20.68
C ARG A 329 -18.02 -12.63 20.77
N ASP A 330 -16.80 -12.33 21.23
CA ASP A 330 -16.32 -10.95 21.37
C ASP A 330 -15.85 -10.39 20.04
N LEU A 331 -15.44 -11.26 19.10
CA LEU A 331 -15.01 -10.94 17.74
C LEU A 331 -16.20 -10.79 16.76
N GLN A 332 -17.27 -11.57 16.95
CA GLN A 332 -18.43 -11.67 16.06
C GLN A 332 -19.00 -10.31 15.68
N ARG A 333 -19.30 -9.46 16.67
CA ARG A 333 -19.90 -8.15 16.44
C ARG A 333 -19.11 -7.25 15.48
N HIS A 334 -17.79 -7.40 15.46
CA HIS A 334 -16.91 -6.61 14.60
C HIS A 334 -16.84 -7.21 13.21
N VAL A 335 -16.61 -8.50 13.13
CA VAL A 335 -16.57 -9.25 11.86
C VAL A 335 -17.92 -9.14 11.14
N ASP A 336 -19.04 -9.29 11.85
CA ASP A 336 -20.38 -9.16 11.28
C ASP A 336 -20.70 -7.76 10.75
N ALA A 337 -20.01 -6.74 11.27
CA ALA A 337 -20.06 -5.37 10.79
C ALA A 337 -19.02 -5.06 9.69
N GLY A 338 -18.30 -6.06 9.21
CA GLY A 338 -17.25 -5.90 8.19
C GLY A 338 -15.97 -5.22 8.68
N ILE A 339 -15.73 -5.21 9.99
CA ILE A 339 -14.59 -4.53 10.63
C ILE A 339 -13.52 -5.56 10.99
N PRO A 340 -12.34 -5.55 10.35
CA PRO A 340 -11.21 -6.37 10.74
C PRO A 340 -10.61 -5.89 12.07
N LEU A 341 -10.09 -6.83 12.87
CA LEU A 341 -9.44 -6.52 14.14
C LEU A 341 -7.93 -6.69 13.97
N LEU A 342 -7.16 -5.61 14.11
CA LEU A 342 -5.70 -5.69 14.10
C LEU A 342 -5.28 -6.38 15.39
N TRP A 343 -4.51 -7.44 15.24
CA TRP A 343 -4.22 -8.38 16.32
C TRP A 343 -2.72 -8.43 16.61
N ARG A 344 -2.34 -8.09 17.83
CA ARG A 344 -0.98 -8.24 18.33
C ARG A 344 -0.75 -9.68 18.77
N MET A 345 0.25 -10.31 18.21
CA MET A 345 0.56 -11.71 18.49
C MET A 345 2.06 -11.99 18.42
N CYS A 346 2.47 -13.21 18.82
CA CYS A 346 3.81 -13.73 18.62
C CYS A 346 3.84 -14.65 17.40
N SER A 347 4.52 -14.26 16.32
CA SER A 347 4.60 -15.08 15.11
C SER A 347 5.65 -16.18 15.25
N MET A 348 5.26 -17.32 15.79
CA MET A 348 6.12 -18.49 15.98
C MET A 348 6.09 -19.39 14.72
N PRO A 349 7.21 -20.03 14.34
CA PRO A 349 7.24 -20.97 13.22
C PRO A 349 6.18 -22.06 13.35
N GLU A 350 6.06 -22.67 14.53
CA GLU A 350 5.06 -23.71 14.83
C GLU A 350 3.62 -23.23 14.63
N TYR A 351 3.32 -21.98 15.04
CA TYR A 351 2.01 -21.37 14.79
C TYR A 351 1.72 -21.32 13.29
N ASN A 352 2.68 -20.86 12.49
CA ASN A 352 2.50 -20.71 11.05
C ASN A 352 2.31 -22.07 10.35
N GLU A 353 3.09 -23.09 10.73
CA GLU A 353 2.96 -24.46 10.21
C GLU A 353 1.58 -25.05 10.50
N ILE A 354 1.09 -24.89 11.73
CA ILE A 354 -0.23 -25.39 12.13
C ILE A 354 -1.34 -24.61 11.42
N ALA A 355 -1.24 -23.28 11.33
CA ALA A 355 -2.21 -22.44 10.62
C ALA A 355 -2.31 -22.82 9.13
N ASP A 356 -1.16 -23.01 8.46
CA ASP A 356 -1.12 -23.42 7.05
C ASP A 356 -1.70 -24.83 6.88
N LYS A 357 -1.32 -25.79 7.74
CA LYS A 357 -1.84 -27.17 7.71
C LYS A 357 -3.35 -27.19 7.96
N ASN A 358 -3.81 -26.49 9.00
CA ASN A 358 -5.23 -26.41 9.33
C ASN A 358 -6.03 -25.87 8.13
N THR A 359 -5.58 -24.75 7.56
CA THR A 359 -6.25 -24.13 6.42
C THR A 359 -6.30 -25.06 5.20
N GLY A 360 -5.22 -25.77 4.91
CA GLY A 360 -5.10 -26.65 3.75
C GLY A 360 -5.86 -27.97 3.87
N THR A 361 -6.13 -28.45 5.09
CA THR A 361 -6.76 -29.75 5.33
C THR A 361 -8.19 -29.67 5.88
N ARG A 362 -8.72 -28.47 6.11
CA ARG A 362 -10.08 -28.28 6.68
C ARG A 362 -11.15 -29.08 5.95
N GLY A 363 -11.94 -29.82 6.71
CA GLY A 363 -13.04 -30.65 6.20
C GLY A 363 -12.60 -31.93 5.48
N GLY A 364 -11.29 -32.19 5.42
CA GLY A 364 -10.76 -33.45 4.88
C GLY A 364 -10.78 -34.60 5.89
N GLU A 365 -10.43 -35.80 5.41
CA GLU A 365 -10.31 -37.01 6.23
C GLU A 365 -9.25 -36.83 7.31
N GLY A 366 -9.57 -37.26 8.55
CA GLY A 366 -8.67 -37.17 9.71
C GLY A 366 -8.43 -35.76 10.26
N HIS A 367 -9.02 -34.72 9.64
CA HIS A 367 -8.84 -33.35 10.08
C HIS A 367 -9.39 -33.09 11.49
N ALA A 368 -10.57 -33.65 11.82
CA ALA A 368 -11.21 -33.45 13.11
C ALA A 368 -10.39 -34.03 14.28
N GLU A 369 -9.85 -35.20 14.11
CA GLU A 369 -8.99 -35.87 15.10
C GLU A 369 -7.67 -35.12 15.28
N TRP A 370 -7.05 -34.71 14.19
CA TRP A 370 -5.83 -33.89 14.23
C TRP A 370 -6.09 -32.54 14.91
N LEU A 371 -7.17 -31.85 14.59
CA LEU A 371 -7.55 -30.59 15.20
C LEU A 371 -7.81 -30.70 16.69
N ALA A 372 -8.47 -31.80 17.13
CA ALA A 372 -8.69 -32.10 18.56
C ALA A 372 -7.36 -32.30 19.31
N SER A 373 -6.37 -32.96 18.70
CA SER A 373 -5.03 -33.10 19.26
C SER A 373 -4.34 -31.74 19.41
N VAL A 374 -4.34 -30.91 18.37
CA VAL A 374 -3.77 -29.54 18.41
C VAL A 374 -4.38 -28.73 19.56
N ARG A 375 -5.71 -28.72 19.68
CA ARG A 375 -6.40 -27.98 20.74
C ARG A 375 -5.98 -28.42 22.13
N LYS A 376 -5.90 -29.74 22.37
CA LYS A 376 -5.49 -30.30 23.65
C LYS A 376 -4.07 -29.86 24.02
N ASP A 377 -3.16 -29.81 23.03
CA ASP A 377 -1.77 -29.43 23.26
C ASP A 377 -1.63 -27.93 23.60
N PHE A 378 -2.38 -27.07 22.91
CA PHE A 378 -2.24 -25.61 23.08
C PHE A 378 -3.11 -25.03 24.21
N ALA A 379 -4.16 -25.71 24.67
CA ALA A 379 -5.05 -25.25 25.74
C ALA A 379 -4.34 -24.96 27.09
N LYS A 380 -3.17 -25.57 27.32
CA LYS A 380 -2.41 -25.44 28.58
C LYS A 380 -0.99 -24.96 28.38
N ARG A 381 -0.62 -24.59 27.18
CA ARG A 381 0.76 -24.21 26.81
C ARG A 381 1.06 -22.80 27.28
N GLY A 382 2.26 -22.56 27.84
CA GLY A 382 2.74 -21.23 28.22
C GLY A 382 2.89 -20.32 27.01
N LYS A 383 2.51 -19.06 27.12
CA LYS A 383 2.58 -18.09 26.04
C LYS A 383 4.04 -17.76 25.69
N PRO A 384 4.39 -17.66 24.40
CA PRO A 384 5.68 -17.14 23.98
C PRO A 384 5.76 -15.63 24.25
N ALA A 385 6.99 -15.11 24.43
CA ALA A 385 7.23 -13.70 24.73
C ALA A 385 8.16 -13.03 23.70
N GLU A 386 8.30 -13.63 22.52
CA GLU A 386 9.20 -13.17 21.46
C GLU A 386 8.53 -13.17 20.09
N ASN A 387 9.22 -12.65 19.07
CA ASN A 387 8.72 -12.58 17.69
C ASN A 387 7.38 -11.83 17.56
N HIS A 388 7.32 -10.66 18.20
CA HIS A 388 6.14 -9.79 18.12
C HIS A 388 5.76 -9.45 16.68
N HIS A 389 4.47 -9.57 16.39
CA HIS A 389 3.90 -9.38 15.07
C HIS A 389 2.52 -8.73 15.16
N LEU A 390 2.14 -8.02 14.09
CA LEU A 390 0.79 -7.49 13.91
C LEU A 390 0.20 -8.05 12.62
N CYS A 391 -0.95 -8.71 12.75
CA CYS A 391 -1.78 -9.16 11.63
C CYS A 391 -3.24 -8.81 11.89
N MET A 392 -4.18 -9.42 11.19
CA MET A 392 -5.62 -9.17 11.41
C MET A 392 -6.37 -10.45 11.69
N ILE A 393 -7.30 -10.40 12.66
CA ILE A 393 -8.41 -11.33 12.74
C ILE A 393 -9.51 -10.76 11.86
N ILE A 394 -9.94 -11.53 10.86
CA ILE A 394 -10.91 -11.13 9.85
C ILE A 394 -12.18 -12.00 9.84
N GLY A 395 -12.22 -13.07 10.65
CA GLY A 395 -13.35 -13.98 10.62
C GLY A 395 -13.38 -14.94 11.80
N TYR A 396 -14.44 -15.74 11.82
CA TYR A 396 -14.67 -16.76 12.82
C TYR A 396 -15.51 -17.93 12.27
N ASN A 397 -15.41 -19.08 12.93
CA ASN A 397 -16.38 -20.17 12.82
C ASN A 397 -16.71 -20.68 14.23
N GLU A 398 -17.94 -20.43 14.68
CA GLU A 398 -18.37 -20.81 16.03
C GLU A 398 -18.52 -22.33 16.16
N LYS A 399 -18.95 -23.02 15.08
CA LYS A 399 -19.16 -24.49 15.10
C LYS A 399 -17.84 -25.23 15.28
N THR A 400 -16.78 -24.75 14.62
CA THR A 400 -15.45 -25.37 14.67
C THR A 400 -14.51 -24.70 15.66
N GLY A 401 -14.90 -23.61 16.34
CA GLY A 401 -14.05 -22.92 17.30
C GLY A 401 -12.77 -22.35 16.69
N GLU A 402 -12.85 -21.76 15.50
CA GLU A 402 -11.71 -21.22 14.76
C GLU A 402 -11.87 -19.73 14.48
N VAL A 403 -10.76 -19.03 14.33
CA VAL A 403 -10.69 -17.66 13.83
C VAL A 403 -10.02 -17.64 12.46
N ALA A 404 -10.44 -16.72 11.60
CA ALA A 404 -9.78 -16.45 10.33
C ALA A 404 -8.80 -15.29 10.48
N VAL A 405 -7.58 -15.48 10.01
CA VAL A 405 -6.47 -14.53 10.13
C VAL A 405 -5.96 -14.12 8.75
N SER A 406 -5.51 -12.89 8.64
CA SER A 406 -4.90 -12.34 7.43
C SER A 406 -3.61 -11.62 7.76
N ASP A 407 -2.52 -12.06 7.13
CA ASP A 407 -1.18 -11.48 7.28
C ASP A 407 -0.78 -10.59 6.11
N SER A 408 0.22 -9.72 6.33
CA SER A 408 0.81 -8.83 5.33
C SER A 408 2.01 -9.46 4.61
N TRP A 409 1.92 -10.76 4.28
CA TRP A 409 2.99 -11.55 3.62
C TRP A 409 2.62 -11.99 2.20
N GLY A 410 1.67 -11.29 1.57
CA GLY A 410 1.19 -11.56 0.23
C GLY A 410 -0.05 -12.46 0.18
N LYS A 411 -0.56 -12.68 -1.03
CA LYS A 411 -1.87 -13.30 -1.31
C LYS A 411 -2.08 -14.67 -0.64
N ARG A 412 -1.04 -15.48 -0.52
CA ARG A 412 -1.13 -16.79 0.15
C ARG A 412 -1.61 -16.69 1.60
N PHE A 413 -1.33 -15.56 2.27
CA PHE A 413 -1.62 -15.33 3.68
C PHE A 413 -2.86 -14.45 3.91
N GLU A 414 -3.66 -14.25 2.87
CA GLU A 414 -4.87 -13.41 2.92
C GLU A 414 -5.96 -14.02 3.81
N LEU A 415 -6.07 -15.34 3.87
CA LEU A 415 -7.07 -16.04 4.65
C LEU A 415 -6.51 -17.36 5.17
N ARG A 416 -6.26 -17.43 6.47
CA ARG A 416 -5.86 -18.66 7.16
C ARG A 416 -6.78 -18.92 8.34
N TRP A 417 -7.18 -20.17 8.54
CA TRP A 417 -8.03 -20.58 9.66
C TRP A 417 -7.18 -21.15 10.80
N VAL A 418 -7.43 -20.67 12.01
CA VAL A 418 -6.62 -20.97 13.19
C VAL A 418 -7.52 -21.40 14.36
N PRO A 419 -7.26 -22.53 15.00
CA PRO A 419 -7.98 -22.92 16.22
C PRO A 419 -7.83 -21.84 17.30
N ILE A 420 -8.90 -21.56 18.04
CA ILE A 420 -8.91 -20.48 19.04
C ILE A 420 -7.87 -20.71 20.15
N GLU A 421 -7.58 -21.95 20.50
CA GLU A 421 -6.56 -22.31 21.48
C GLU A 421 -5.15 -21.97 21.00
N LEU A 422 -4.85 -22.23 19.73
CA LEU A 422 -3.59 -21.85 19.10
C LEU A 422 -3.48 -20.31 18.98
N ALA A 423 -4.57 -19.63 18.61
CA ALA A 423 -4.61 -18.19 18.58
C ALA A 423 -4.37 -17.58 19.98
N ASN A 424 -4.98 -18.16 21.02
CA ASN A 424 -4.77 -17.72 22.39
C ASN A 424 -3.35 -17.98 22.90
N TRP A 425 -2.69 -19.05 22.45
CA TRP A 425 -1.29 -19.32 22.80
C TRP A 425 -0.36 -18.19 22.35
N VAL A 426 -0.55 -17.66 21.16
CA VAL A 426 0.31 -16.58 20.59
C VAL A 426 -0.22 -15.17 20.84
N ASN A 427 -1.38 -15.01 21.47
CA ASN A 427 -2.04 -13.74 21.70
C ASN A 427 -1.30 -12.86 22.71
N ASN A 428 -0.99 -11.62 22.35
CA ASN A 428 -0.35 -10.63 23.23
C ASN A 428 -1.34 -9.78 24.05
N GLY A 429 -2.64 -10.05 23.97
CA GLY A 429 -3.63 -9.46 24.86
C GLY A 429 -4.31 -8.19 24.39
N ASP A 430 -4.02 -7.72 23.15
CA ASP A 430 -4.60 -6.49 22.64
C ASP A 430 -5.10 -6.63 21.19
N LEU A 431 -6.24 -5.97 20.93
CA LEU A 431 -6.82 -5.78 19.60
C LEU A 431 -6.98 -4.28 19.32
N ILE A 432 -6.74 -3.88 18.07
CA ILE A 432 -6.92 -2.50 17.63
C ILE A 432 -8.00 -2.48 16.55
N LEU A 433 -8.88 -1.50 16.62
CA LEU A 433 -9.98 -1.31 15.68
C LEU A 433 -9.92 0.07 15.04
N ILE A 434 -10.19 0.12 13.75
CA ILE A 434 -10.58 1.34 13.04
C ILE A 434 -12.08 1.23 12.78
N GLN A 435 -12.87 2.14 13.34
CA GLN A 435 -14.33 2.08 13.31
C GLN A 435 -14.94 3.33 12.67
N PRO A 436 -16.13 3.24 12.05
CA PRO A 436 -16.91 4.39 11.62
C PRO A 436 -17.22 5.36 12.75
#